data_96fd1501a1b0b2b02b7d97f5fa91e3a2
#
_entry.id   96fd1501a1b0b2b02b7d97f5fa91e3a2
#
_cell.length_a   1.000
_cell.length_b   1.000
_cell.length_c   1.000
_cell.angle_alpha   90.00
_cell.angle_beta   90.00
_cell.angle_gamma   90.00
#
_symmetry.space_group_name_H-M   'P 1'
#
loop_
_entity.id
_entity.type
_entity.pdbx_description
1 polymer ?
#
loop_
_entity_poly.entity_id
_entity_poly.type
_entity_poly.pdbx_seq_one_letter_code
_entity_poly.pdbx_strand_id
1 'polypeptide(L)'
;MTEYYSEEERIIALEKAKDELNNRKSKEIWGYNDCWQFVVSYDLALRGNKSKLKELDINYDSPIAWEIKIKEIFKSYELFATYTNYEIVKNKRPKTGDVAYQIMNDGNISALIADKSHWVTATGDKGVVRAIQKMFLERSMPLIVRPIRE
;
A
#
# COMPACT_ATOMS: atom_id res chain seq x y z
N MET A 1 14.34 -19.90 0.86
CA MET A 1 13.89 -19.36 -0.45
C MET A 1 12.65 -18.49 -0.24
N THR A 2 12.65 -17.30 -0.83
CA THR A 2 11.48 -16.41 -0.73
C THR A 2 10.33 -16.94 -1.59
N GLU A 3 9.17 -17.05 -0.99
CA GLU A 3 7.96 -17.47 -1.71
C GLU A 3 7.01 -16.28 -1.86
N TYR A 4 6.61 -15.99 -3.09
CA TYR A 4 5.72 -14.89 -3.41
C TYR A 4 4.29 -15.40 -3.62
N TYR A 5 3.33 -14.51 -3.42
CA TYR A 5 1.98 -14.77 -3.89
C TYR A 5 1.97 -14.80 -5.42
N SER A 6 1.14 -15.63 -6.02
CA SER A 6 1.00 -15.66 -7.48
C SER A 6 0.37 -14.35 -7.97
N GLU A 7 0.54 -14.07 -9.27
CA GLU A 7 -0.10 -12.90 -9.87
C GLU A 7 -1.63 -12.98 -9.73
N GLU A 8 -2.20 -14.16 -9.92
CA GLU A 8 -3.64 -14.34 -9.78
C GLU A 8 -4.12 -14.03 -8.36
N GLU A 9 -3.40 -14.51 -7.35
CA GLU A 9 -3.73 -14.21 -5.95
C GLU A 9 -3.67 -12.71 -5.69
N ARG A 10 -2.67 -12.03 -6.22
CA ARG A 10 -2.51 -10.58 -6.05
C ARG A 10 -3.63 -9.82 -6.76
N ILE A 11 -4.01 -10.23 -7.97
CA ILE A 11 -5.10 -9.60 -8.71
C ILE A 11 -6.42 -9.74 -7.96
N ILE A 12 -6.72 -10.94 -7.48
CA ILE A 12 -7.97 -11.19 -6.72
C ILE A 12 -8.01 -10.31 -5.47
N ALA A 13 -6.91 -10.24 -4.72
CA ALA A 13 -6.84 -9.42 -3.52
C ALA A 13 -6.97 -7.94 -3.84
N LEU A 14 -6.35 -7.49 -4.93
CA LEU A 14 -6.45 -6.09 -5.37
C LEU A 14 -7.88 -5.72 -5.73
N GLU A 15 -8.59 -6.58 -6.46
CA GLU A 15 -9.99 -6.32 -6.82
C GLU A 15 -10.88 -6.26 -5.58
N LYS A 16 -10.66 -7.13 -4.59
CA LYS A 16 -11.38 -7.07 -3.32
C LYS A 16 -11.12 -5.76 -2.59
N ALA A 17 -9.86 -5.32 -2.56
CA ALA A 17 -9.50 -4.05 -1.92
C ALA A 17 -10.14 -2.85 -2.62
N LYS A 18 -10.17 -2.86 -3.95
CA LYS A 18 -10.85 -1.81 -4.72
C LYS A 18 -12.33 -1.74 -4.37
N ASP A 19 -13.01 -2.88 -4.34
CA ASP A 19 -14.43 -2.95 -4.00
C ASP A 19 -14.68 -2.43 -2.58
N GLU A 20 -13.84 -2.84 -1.63
CA GLU A 20 -13.96 -2.42 -0.24
C GLU A 20 -13.85 -0.91 -0.10
N LEU A 21 -12.82 -0.32 -0.69
CA LEU A 21 -12.60 1.13 -0.58
C LEU A 21 -13.62 1.93 -1.38
N ASN A 22 -14.11 1.40 -2.50
CA ASN A 22 -15.18 2.04 -3.26
C ASN A 22 -16.50 2.03 -2.46
N ASN A 23 -16.74 0.99 -1.64
CA ASN A 23 -17.89 0.94 -0.74
C ASN A 23 -17.77 1.93 0.42
N ARG A 24 -16.54 2.34 0.76
CA ARG A 24 -16.29 3.36 1.79
C ARG A 24 -16.25 4.77 1.21
N LYS A 25 -16.59 4.94 -0.05
CA LYS A 25 -16.53 6.22 -0.75
C LYS A 25 -17.39 7.27 -0.07
N SER A 26 -16.75 8.31 0.46
CA SER A 26 -17.40 9.39 1.19
C SER A 26 -16.39 10.51 1.39
N LYS A 27 -16.77 11.60 2.08
CA LYS A 27 -15.80 12.59 2.52
C LYS A 27 -14.64 11.87 3.22
N GLU A 28 -13.40 12.21 2.90
CA GLU A 28 -12.23 11.53 3.44
C GLU A 28 -12.19 11.56 4.98
N ILE A 29 -12.01 10.37 5.54
CA ILE A 29 -11.84 10.17 6.98
C ILE A 29 -10.56 9.36 7.15
N TRP A 30 -9.57 9.96 7.81
CA TRP A 30 -8.29 9.29 8.05
C TRP A 30 -8.49 8.05 8.90
N GLY A 31 -7.88 6.94 8.48
CA GLY A 31 -8.04 5.65 9.13
C GLY A 31 -9.24 4.83 8.65
N TYR A 32 -10.00 5.34 7.68
CA TYR A 32 -11.18 4.66 7.16
C TYR A 32 -11.13 4.43 5.64
N ASN A 33 -10.97 5.49 4.85
CA ASN A 33 -11.05 5.40 3.38
C ASN A 33 -9.87 6.06 2.65
N ASP A 34 -8.76 6.22 3.32
CA ASP A 34 -7.55 6.81 2.75
C ASP A 34 -6.67 5.76 2.05
N CYS A 35 -5.55 6.20 1.47
CA CYS A 35 -4.66 5.33 0.72
C CYS A 35 -4.00 4.25 1.57
N TRP A 36 -3.73 4.51 2.85
CA TRP A 36 -3.19 3.51 3.76
C TRP A 36 -4.21 2.39 4.00
N GLN A 37 -5.46 2.74 4.19
CA GLN A 37 -6.53 1.75 4.40
C GLN A 37 -6.73 0.89 3.16
N PHE A 38 -6.45 1.41 1.98
CA PHE A 38 -6.46 0.62 0.75
C PHE A 38 -5.41 -0.48 0.81
N VAL A 39 -4.18 -0.14 1.22
CA VAL A 39 -3.09 -1.12 1.37
C VAL A 39 -3.42 -2.14 2.47
N VAL A 40 -3.97 -1.70 3.60
CA VAL A 40 -4.41 -2.59 4.68
C VAL A 40 -5.46 -3.58 4.17
N SER A 41 -6.44 -3.10 3.41
CA SER A 41 -7.49 -3.94 2.84
C SER A 41 -6.93 -4.97 1.87
N TYR A 42 -5.97 -4.56 1.04
CA TYR A 42 -5.28 -5.44 0.12
C TYR A 42 -4.52 -6.55 0.86
N ASP A 43 -3.74 -6.17 1.87
CA ASP A 43 -2.98 -7.13 2.65
C ASP A 43 -3.89 -8.11 3.39
N LEU A 44 -4.99 -7.61 3.94
CA LEU A 44 -5.99 -8.45 4.60
C LEU A 44 -6.63 -9.44 3.62
N ALA A 45 -6.89 -9.02 2.39
CA ALA A 45 -7.42 -9.90 1.35
C ALA A 45 -6.42 -11.00 0.95
N LEU A 46 -5.11 -10.69 0.97
CA LEU A 46 -4.06 -11.67 0.67
C LEU A 46 -3.87 -12.70 1.80
N ARG A 47 -3.83 -12.25 3.05
CA ARG A 47 -3.33 -13.03 4.19
C ARG A 47 -4.37 -13.34 5.26
N GLY A 48 -5.52 -12.67 5.21
CA GLY A 48 -6.54 -12.85 6.24
C GLY A 48 -6.00 -12.41 7.62
N ASN A 49 -6.23 -13.23 8.64
CA ASN A 49 -5.83 -12.91 10.02
C ASN A 49 -4.32 -12.92 10.25
N LYS A 50 -3.52 -13.28 9.26
CA LYS A 50 -2.05 -13.20 9.34
C LYS A 50 -1.52 -11.82 8.94
N SER A 51 -2.39 -10.89 8.54
CA SER A 51 -1.98 -9.55 8.13
C SER A 51 -1.38 -8.77 9.29
N LYS A 52 -0.09 -8.47 9.21
CA LYS A 52 0.60 -7.63 10.19
C LYS A 52 0.23 -6.16 10.02
N LEU A 53 -0.14 -5.74 8.82
CA LEU A 53 -0.64 -4.40 8.58
C LEU A 53 -1.94 -4.16 9.34
N LYS A 54 -2.81 -5.14 9.36
CA LYS A 54 -4.08 -5.05 10.10
C LYS A 54 -3.85 -5.05 11.61
N GLU A 55 -2.84 -5.81 12.07
CA GLU A 55 -2.48 -5.84 13.49
C GLU A 55 -1.89 -4.52 13.99
N LEU A 56 -1.21 -3.78 13.11
CA LEU A 56 -0.66 -2.47 13.46
C LEU A 56 -1.81 -1.48 13.66
N ASP A 57 -2.30 -1.37 14.87
CA ASP A 57 -3.37 -0.45 15.23
C ASP A 57 -2.81 0.97 15.32
N ILE A 58 -2.46 1.52 14.16
CA ILE A 58 -1.92 2.86 14.05
C ILE A 58 -3.08 3.84 13.98
N ASN A 59 -3.22 4.66 15.01
CA ASN A 59 -4.22 5.71 15.05
C ASN A 59 -3.58 7.00 14.50
N TYR A 60 -4.14 7.55 13.45
CA TYR A 60 -3.60 8.75 12.79
C TYR A 60 -4.75 9.58 12.21
N ASP A 61 -4.52 10.88 12.13
CA ASP A 61 -5.49 11.84 11.59
C ASP A 61 -4.93 12.61 10.37
N SER A 62 -3.73 12.24 9.92
CA SER A 62 -3.08 12.87 8.78
C SER A 62 -1.97 11.96 8.24
N PRO A 63 -1.52 12.15 6.98
CA PRO A 63 -0.38 11.41 6.45
C PRO A 63 0.90 11.61 7.24
N ILE A 64 1.12 12.83 7.72
CA ILE A 64 2.32 13.16 8.53
C ILE A 64 2.28 12.40 9.86
N ALA A 65 1.13 12.35 10.51
CA ALA A 65 0.97 11.62 11.78
C ALA A 65 1.24 10.13 11.58
N TRP A 66 0.79 9.56 10.46
CA TRP A 66 1.06 8.17 10.10
C TRP A 66 2.57 7.93 9.95
N GLU A 67 3.26 8.79 9.21
CA GLU A 67 4.71 8.66 8.97
C GLU A 67 5.48 8.73 10.28
N ILE A 68 5.14 9.67 11.15
CA ILE A 68 5.80 9.83 12.45
C ILE A 68 5.67 8.53 13.26
N LYS A 69 4.49 7.95 13.31
CA LYS A 69 4.24 6.71 14.06
C LYS A 69 5.01 5.52 13.48
N ILE A 70 5.06 5.39 12.17
CA ILE A 70 5.84 4.31 11.54
C ILE A 70 7.33 4.44 11.89
N LYS A 71 7.87 5.64 11.84
CA LYS A 71 9.28 5.88 12.19
C LYS A 71 9.57 5.65 13.68
N GLU A 72 8.63 5.99 14.56
CA GLU A 72 8.77 5.72 15.99
C GLU A 72 8.81 4.21 16.27
N ILE A 73 7.98 3.42 15.59
CA ILE A 73 7.89 1.99 15.83
C ILE A 73 9.06 1.24 15.18
N PHE A 74 9.38 1.55 13.92
CA PHE A 74 10.30 0.74 13.12
C PHE A 74 11.64 1.40 12.83
N LYS A 75 11.75 2.73 12.98
CA LYS A 75 12.96 3.52 12.69
C LYS A 75 13.34 3.58 11.21
N SER A 76 12.93 2.62 10.38
CA SER A 76 13.19 2.65 8.93
C SER A 76 12.05 1.97 8.18
N TYR A 77 11.90 2.34 6.91
CA TYR A 77 10.92 1.71 6.04
C TYR A 77 11.30 0.26 5.71
N GLU A 78 12.59 -0.04 5.67
CA GLU A 78 13.08 -1.41 5.44
C GLU A 78 12.63 -2.34 6.57
N LEU A 79 12.76 -1.93 7.81
CA LEU A 79 12.30 -2.71 8.96
C LEU A 79 10.78 -2.85 8.96
N PHE A 80 10.08 -1.79 8.59
CA PHE A 80 8.62 -1.83 8.43
C PHE A 80 8.21 -2.86 7.38
N ALA A 81 8.85 -2.84 6.21
CA ALA A 81 8.56 -3.78 5.14
C ALA A 81 8.80 -5.22 5.59
N THR A 82 9.94 -5.47 6.22
CA THR A 82 10.29 -6.81 6.72
C THR A 82 9.26 -7.32 7.74
N TYR A 83 8.88 -6.49 8.69
CA TYR A 83 7.91 -6.85 9.72
C TYR A 83 6.56 -7.22 9.12
N THR A 84 6.15 -6.53 8.07
CA THR A 84 4.85 -6.74 7.43
C THR A 84 4.87 -7.81 6.34
N ASN A 85 5.98 -8.53 6.20
CA ASN A 85 6.17 -9.60 5.21
C ASN A 85 6.14 -9.08 3.77
N TYR A 86 6.87 -8.00 3.55
CA TYR A 86 7.12 -7.44 2.23
C TYR A 86 8.62 -7.39 1.97
N GLU A 87 8.98 -7.57 0.71
CA GLU A 87 10.37 -7.48 0.26
C GLU A 87 10.54 -6.22 -0.59
N ILE A 88 11.63 -5.50 -0.39
CA ILE A 88 11.93 -4.32 -1.19
C ILE A 88 12.29 -4.75 -2.61
N VAL A 89 11.61 -4.15 -3.59
CA VAL A 89 11.88 -4.40 -5.00
C VAL A 89 13.04 -3.50 -5.44
N LYS A 90 14.20 -4.12 -5.65
CA LYS A 90 15.41 -3.42 -6.10
C LYS A 90 15.73 -3.85 -7.53
N ASN A 91 16.01 -2.86 -8.39
CA ASN A 91 16.46 -3.11 -9.76
C ASN A 91 15.55 -4.00 -10.61
N LYS A 92 14.26 -4.08 -10.24
CA LYS A 92 13.26 -4.87 -10.95
C LYS A 92 12.06 -3.98 -11.27
N ARG A 93 11.37 -4.32 -12.34
CA ARG A 93 10.13 -3.61 -12.66
C ARG A 93 9.02 -4.03 -11.70
N PRO A 94 8.22 -3.08 -11.22
CA PRO A 94 7.05 -3.40 -10.41
C PRO A 94 6.10 -4.30 -11.17
N LYS A 95 5.47 -5.22 -10.42
CA LYS A 95 4.43 -6.12 -10.93
C LYS A 95 3.10 -5.76 -10.30
N THR A 96 2.01 -6.14 -10.95
CA THR A 96 0.67 -5.97 -10.37
C THR A 96 0.62 -6.52 -8.95
N GLY A 97 0.14 -5.72 -8.02
CA GLY A 97 0.07 -6.08 -6.61
C GLY A 97 1.28 -5.64 -5.79
N ASP A 98 2.30 -5.06 -6.40
CA ASP A 98 3.38 -4.42 -5.64
C ASP A 98 2.87 -3.11 -5.05
N VAL A 99 3.39 -2.74 -3.88
CA VAL A 99 2.96 -1.56 -3.14
C VAL A 99 4.08 -0.52 -3.18
N ALA A 100 3.72 0.73 -3.39
CA ALA A 100 4.66 1.84 -3.36
C ALA A 100 4.28 2.83 -2.26
N TYR A 101 5.30 3.32 -1.56
CA TYR A 101 5.16 4.44 -0.63
C TYR A 101 6.00 5.60 -1.16
N GLN A 102 5.35 6.72 -1.42
CA GLN A 102 6.00 7.88 -2.01
C GLN A 102 5.80 9.11 -1.13
N ILE A 103 6.88 9.84 -0.87
CA ILE A 103 6.81 11.13 -0.20
C ILE A 103 6.55 12.18 -1.27
N MET A 104 5.43 12.89 -1.14
CA MET A 104 5.04 13.94 -2.07
C MET A 104 5.77 15.25 -1.74
N ASN A 105 5.74 16.22 -2.68
CA ASN A 105 6.42 17.50 -2.51
C ASN A 105 5.94 18.29 -1.29
N ASP A 106 4.70 18.09 -0.89
CA ASP A 106 4.12 18.77 0.28
C ASP A 106 4.41 18.03 1.61
N GLY A 107 5.26 16.99 1.56
CA GLY A 107 5.59 16.18 2.73
C GLY A 107 4.59 15.06 3.03
N ASN A 108 3.50 14.97 2.29
CA ASN A 108 2.53 13.89 2.46
C ASN A 108 3.05 12.60 1.87
N ILE A 109 2.66 11.47 2.48
CA ILE A 109 2.96 10.15 1.95
C ILE A 109 1.72 9.61 1.25
N SER A 110 1.95 9.08 0.05
CA SER A 110 0.93 8.34 -0.68
C SER A 110 1.30 6.87 -0.72
N ALA A 111 0.32 6.02 -0.47
CA ALA A 111 0.44 4.58 -0.65
C ALA A 111 -0.32 4.20 -1.91
N LEU A 112 0.32 3.42 -2.78
CA LEU A 112 -0.24 3.04 -4.07
C LEU A 112 -0.01 1.55 -4.30
N ILE A 113 -0.87 0.95 -5.12
CA ILE A 113 -0.70 -0.44 -5.53
C ILE A 113 -0.63 -0.49 -7.05
N ALA A 114 0.32 -1.27 -7.58
CA ALA A 114 0.47 -1.43 -9.02
C ALA A 114 -0.69 -2.25 -9.59
N ASP A 115 -1.29 -1.75 -10.66
CA ASP A 115 -2.38 -2.41 -11.38
C ASP A 115 -2.11 -2.31 -12.88
N LYS A 116 -1.47 -3.33 -13.43
CA LYS A 116 -1.03 -3.36 -14.83
C LYS A 116 -0.07 -2.21 -15.12
N SER A 117 -0.44 -1.26 -15.99
CA SER A 117 0.43 -0.16 -16.39
C SER A 117 0.36 1.07 -15.50
N HIS A 118 -0.51 1.06 -14.51
CA HIS A 118 -0.76 2.22 -13.64
C HIS A 118 -0.61 1.86 -12.18
N TRP A 119 -0.36 2.88 -11.38
CA TRP A 119 -0.52 2.82 -9.94
C TRP A 119 -1.91 3.31 -9.59
N VAL A 120 -2.55 2.65 -8.63
CA VAL A 120 -3.88 3.03 -8.13
C VAL A 120 -3.80 3.33 -6.64
N THR A 121 -4.66 4.21 -6.19
CA THR A 121 -4.74 4.60 -4.78
C THR A 121 -6.19 4.91 -4.42
N ALA A 122 -6.47 4.96 -3.12
CA ALA A 122 -7.79 5.36 -2.64
C ALA A 122 -7.76 6.82 -2.21
N THR A 123 -8.78 7.54 -2.62
CA THR A 123 -9.08 8.90 -2.14
C THR A 123 -10.49 8.89 -1.61
N GLY A 124 -10.73 9.47 -0.45
CA GLY A 124 -12.00 9.32 0.25
C GLY A 124 -13.24 9.45 -0.61
N ASP A 125 -13.42 10.60 -1.23
CA ASP A 125 -14.65 10.92 -1.98
C ASP A 125 -14.73 10.28 -3.37
N LYS A 126 -13.58 10.00 -3.99
CA LYS A 126 -13.53 9.40 -5.33
C LYS A 126 -13.36 7.89 -5.32
N GLY A 127 -13.12 7.30 -4.15
CA GLY A 127 -12.82 5.88 -4.04
C GLY A 127 -11.45 5.56 -4.62
N VAL A 128 -11.35 4.43 -5.32
CA VAL A 128 -10.08 4.00 -5.93
C VAL A 128 -9.94 4.63 -7.31
N VAL A 129 -8.81 5.30 -7.53
CA VAL A 129 -8.52 6.03 -8.77
C VAL A 129 -7.14 5.66 -9.29
N ARG A 130 -6.95 5.85 -10.60
CA ARG A 130 -5.62 5.76 -11.20
C ARG A 130 -4.83 7.01 -10.82
N ALA A 131 -3.63 6.80 -10.29
CA ALA A 131 -2.79 7.91 -9.86
C ALA A 131 -1.80 8.32 -10.95
N ILE A 132 -0.92 7.40 -11.37
CA ILE A 132 0.15 7.72 -12.30
C ILE A 132 0.55 6.47 -13.06
N GLN A 133 1.06 6.62 -14.28
CA GLN A 133 1.63 5.50 -15.02
C GLN A 133 2.84 4.96 -14.27
N LYS A 134 2.96 3.64 -14.26
CA LYS A 134 3.98 2.92 -13.48
C LYS A 134 5.39 3.43 -13.73
N MET A 135 5.75 3.67 -15.00
CA MET A 135 7.07 4.14 -15.37
C MET A 135 7.45 5.50 -14.77
N PHE A 136 6.47 6.40 -14.59
CA PHE A 136 6.74 7.72 -14.03
C PHE A 136 7.00 7.66 -12.53
N LEU A 137 6.29 6.78 -11.82
CA LEU A 137 6.54 6.60 -10.40
C LEU A 137 7.92 6.00 -10.16
N GLU A 138 8.34 5.05 -10.98
CA GLU A 138 9.66 4.44 -10.89
C GLU A 138 10.77 5.49 -10.95
N ARG A 139 10.59 6.54 -11.77
CA ARG A 139 11.56 7.63 -11.91
C ARG A 139 11.65 8.51 -10.68
N SER A 140 10.62 8.57 -9.85
CA SER A 140 10.65 9.36 -8.61
C SER A 140 11.25 8.59 -7.44
N MET A 141 11.73 7.39 -7.68
CA MET A 141 12.42 6.54 -6.71
C MET A 141 11.64 6.30 -5.41
N PRO A 142 10.37 5.86 -5.50
CA PRO A 142 9.61 5.53 -4.30
C PRO A 142 10.13 4.25 -3.67
N LEU A 143 9.74 3.99 -2.42
CA LEU A 143 9.93 2.67 -1.84
C LEU A 143 8.90 1.73 -2.42
N ILE A 144 9.34 0.73 -3.18
CA ILE A 144 8.47 -0.27 -3.77
C ILE A 144 8.70 -1.61 -3.07
N VAL A 145 7.63 -2.25 -2.63
CA VAL A 145 7.70 -3.50 -1.89
C VAL A 145 6.73 -4.52 -2.49
N ARG A 146 7.09 -5.79 -2.37
CA ARG A 146 6.32 -6.91 -2.90
C ARG A 146 5.90 -7.82 -1.76
N PRO A 147 4.62 -8.23 -1.69
CA PRO A 147 4.19 -9.14 -0.63
C PRO A 147 4.83 -10.51 -0.81
N ILE A 148 5.32 -11.05 0.30
CA ILE A 148 5.86 -12.40 0.35
C ILE A 148 4.96 -13.27 1.21
N ARG A 149 4.88 -14.55 0.82
CA ARG A 149 4.12 -15.55 1.57
C ARG A 149 4.88 -15.90 2.85
N GLU A 150 4.16 -16.09 3.89
CA GLU A 150 4.71 -16.42 5.20
C GLU A 150 5.26 -17.83 5.26
#